data_1742bd370072b08d2ef7c511163c1671
#
_entry.id   1742bd370072b08d2ef7c511163c1671
#
_cell.length_a   1.000
_cell.length_b   1.000
_cell.length_c   1.000
_cell.angle_alpha   90.00
_cell.angle_beta   90.00
_cell.angle_gamma   90.00
#
_symmetry.space_group_name_H-M   'P 1'
#
loop_
_entity.id
_entity.type
_entity.pdbx_description
1 polymer ?
#
loop_
_entity_poly.entity_id
_entity_poly.type
_entity_poly.pdbx_seq_one_letter_code
_entity_poly.pdbx_strand_id
1 'polypeptide(L)'
;MHLIYLRLTVRLYSDFRKEKTYEKGTDTYKTLEVLGPEHEFSVVDDKLKALPIVDKIIRDFHGRVVNFVEQPTFTFGKELQLHVMEIQPNAPFKSAKDFEETMHNAVLQVSDFLERRYGAHLLGLGMHPLLKLDETAVWSHRHRQIYSAYSKVFNLKRHGWLNIQSFQLNLPYSNEEDGVLLHNLLANVCPYLPAIAASSPVYEGKLGKNVDNRLYFYRLNQKEVPSVTGDVIPDPVTSFSQYKREIIGKYSFDLSSAGVSPILLHKEWVNSRGVIFRFDRKALEIRVMDEQECVKSDVALSCFVRALLRGLMCEETRLFLHERLVADFNSVVVKGLDAGVLHPDGRVARQVCRSFLRIAWENASEEEKQFLPIVQKRIERGSLSDVIRARIQNRAQRTVFREAVIDVYSKFVKSLIDNEPYF
;
A
#
# COMPACT_ATOMS: atom_id res chain seq x y z
N MET A 1 23.67 37.11 4.25
CA MET A 1 23.34 35.71 4.62
C MET A 1 21.85 35.37 4.49
N HIS A 2 20.91 36.25 4.84
CA HIS A 2 19.46 36.00 4.74
C HIS A 2 18.91 35.88 3.31
N LEU A 3 19.46 36.62 2.35
CA LEU A 3 19.02 36.63 0.95
C LEU A 3 19.48 35.41 0.12
N ILE A 4 20.57 34.76 0.54
CA ILE A 4 21.07 33.53 -0.12
C ILE A 4 20.22 32.31 0.32
N TYR A 5 19.76 32.31 1.57
CA TYR A 5 18.87 31.27 2.08
C TYR A 5 17.49 31.28 1.41
N LEU A 6 16.93 32.47 1.15
CA LEU A 6 15.64 32.60 0.43
C LEU A 6 15.74 32.14 -1.03
N ARG A 7 16.83 32.44 -1.73
CA ARG A 7 17.01 32.02 -3.13
C ARG A 7 17.23 30.50 -3.26
N LEU A 8 17.93 29.86 -2.33
CA LEU A 8 18.10 28.40 -2.31
C LEU A 8 16.79 27.69 -1.96
N THR A 9 16.00 28.22 -1.03
CA THR A 9 14.69 27.66 -0.66
C THR A 9 13.68 27.78 -1.80
N VAL A 10 13.66 28.89 -2.53
CA VAL A 10 12.77 29.10 -3.69
C VAL A 10 13.17 28.22 -4.88
N ARG A 11 14.46 27.99 -5.13
CA ARG A 11 14.93 27.09 -6.20
C ARG A 11 14.65 25.63 -5.90
N LEU A 12 14.80 25.18 -4.65
CA LEU A 12 14.42 23.84 -4.20
C LEU A 12 12.89 23.65 -4.26
N TYR A 13 12.11 24.71 -3.99
CA TYR A 13 10.65 24.66 -4.06
C TYR A 13 10.13 24.56 -5.51
N SER A 14 10.80 25.20 -6.48
CA SER A 14 10.43 25.12 -7.90
C SER A 14 10.75 23.76 -8.52
N ASP A 15 11.84 23.12 -8.11
CA ASP A 15 12.22 21.79 -8.60
C ASP A 15 11.34 20.68 -8.02
N PHE A 16 10.83 20.85 -6.79
CA PHE A 16 9.85 19.92 -6.20
C PHE A 16 8.47 20.03 -6.86
N ARG A 17 8.05 21.21 -7.31
CA ARG A 17 6.78 21.37 -8.03
C ARG A 17 6.77 20.72 -9.42
N LYS A 18 7.92 20.56 -10.06
CA LYS A 18 8.00 20.01 -11.43
C LYS A 18 7.95 18.49 -11.52
N GLU A 19 7.97 17.76 -10.40
CA GLU A 19 8.06 16.29 -10.40
C GLU A 19 6.82 15.54 -9.95
N LYS A 20 5.80 16.22 -9.43
CA LYS A 20 4.47 15.65 -9.17
C LYS A 20 3.38 16.67 -9.50
N THR A 21 3.45 17.30 -10.64
CA THR A 21 2.30 17.99 -11.18
C THR A 21 1.55 17.04 -12.08
N TYR A 22 0.55 16.36 -11.50
CA TYR A 22 -0.68 16.06 -12.21
C TYR A 22 -1.37 17.39 -12.55
N GLU A 23 -0.65 18.29 -13.25
CA GLU A 23 -1.24 19.40 -13.95
C GLU A 23 -1.71 18.91 -15.33
N LYS A 24 -2.75 18.09 -15.34
CA LYS A 24 -3.63 17.96 -16.49
C LYS A 24 -5.06 17.92 -15.97
N GLY A 25 -5.71 19.06 -16.12
CA GLY A 25 -7.14 19.20 -15.91
C GLY A 25 -7.51 19.30 -14.43
N THR A 26 -8.17 20.39 -14.08
CA THR A 26 -8.93 20.57 -12.83
C THR A 26 -10.19 19.69 -12.81
N ASP A 27 -10.11 18.43 -13.25
CA ASP A 27 -11.22 17.51 -13.16
C ASP A 27 -11.36 17.11 -11.69
N THR A 28 -12.23 17.83 -11.00
CA THR A 28 -12.68 17.46 -9.66
C THR A 28 -13.60 16.26 -9.80
N TYR A 29 -13.08 15.08 -9.51
CA TYR A 29 -13.90 13.87 -9.42
C TYR A 29 -14.93 13.99 -8.31
N LYS A 30 -16.10 13.38 -8.51
CA LYS A 30 -17.09 13.21 -7.46
C LYS A 30 -16.57 12.22 -6.42
N THR A 31 -17.13 12.29 -5.23
CA THR A 31 -16.82 11.38 -4.14
C THR A 31 -16.99 9.93 -4.57
N LEU A 32 -15.94 9.10 -4.41
CA LEU A 32 -15.87 7.69 -4.81
C LEU A 32 -16.07 7.43 -6.32
N GLU A 33 -15.92 8.44 -7.19
CA GLU A 33 -16.15 8.29 -8.64
C GLU A 33 -15.08 7.42 -9.32
N VAL A 34 -13.84 7.53 -8.88
CA VAL A 34 -12.69 6.84 -9.50
C VAL A 34 -11.88 6.03 -8.50
N LEU A 35 -11.08 5.11 -9.02
CA LEU A 35 -10.09 4.29 -8.31
C LEU A 35 -8.69 4.69 -8.77
N GLY A 36 -7.83 5.12 -7.85
CA GLY A 36 -6.44 5.45 -8.11
C GLY A 36 -5.48 4.47 -7.44
N PRO A 37 -5.14 3.33 -8.07
CA PRO A 37 -4.24 2.34 -7.51
C PRO A 37 -2.77 2.77 -7.61
N GLU A 38 -1.95 2.31 -6.64
CA GLU A 38 -0.50 2.30 -6.68
C GLU A 38 -0.04 0.89 -6.27
N HIS A 39 0.75 0.23 -7.12
CA HIS A 39 1.21 -1.14 -6.93
C HIS A 39 2.72 -1.17 -6.67
N GLU A 40 3.17 -1.94 -5.70
CA GLU A 40 4.58 -2.13 -5.36
C GLU A 40 5.00 -3.59 -5.57
N PHE A 41 5.92 -3.84 -6.51
CA PHE A 41 6.38 -5.17 -6.86
C PHE A 41 7.86 -5.36 -6.54
N SER A 42 8.22 -6.52 -5.96
CA SER A 42 9.61 -6.94 -5.86
C SER A 42 10.13 -7.42 -7.22
N VAL A 43 11.36 -7.04 -7.56
CA VAL A 43 12.09 -7.60 -8.72
C VAL A 43 12.92 -8.79 -8.25
N VAL A 44 12.72 -9.96 -8.87
CA VAL A 44 13.32 -11.24 -8.47
C VAL A 44 13.92 -11.99 -9.65
N ASP A 45 14.88 -12.91 -9.39
CA ASP A 45 15.34 -13.90 -10.35
C ASP A 45 14.50 -15.19 -10.33
N ASP A 46 14.82 -16.17 -11.19
CA ASP A 46 14.14 -17.48 -11.26
C ASP A 46 14.16 -18.28 -9.95
N LYS A 47 15.08 -17.97 -9.02
CA LYS A 47 15.20 -18.58 -7.70
C LYS A 47 14.58 -17.72 -6.60
N LEU A 48 13.80 -16.72 -7.00
CA LEU A 48 13.19 -15.73 -6.12
C LEU A 48 14.20 -14.98 -5.24
N LYS A 49 15.42 -14.76 -5.72
CA LYS A 49 16.36 -13.85 -5.07
C LYS A 49 15.98 -12.42 -5.45
N ALA A 50 15.88 -11.54 -4.46
CA ALA A 50 15.64 -10.13 -4.71
C ALA A 50 16.80 -9.51 -5.51
N LEU A 51 16.45 -8.73 -6.52
CA LEU A 51 17.42 -8.04 -7.39
C LEU A 51 17.34 -6.52 -7.15
N PRO A 52 18.32 -5.92 -6.43
CA PRO A 52 18.35 -4.48 -6.19
C PRO A 52 18.88 -3.71 -7.40
N ILE A 53 18.10 -3.72 -8.49
CA ILE A 53 18.48 -3.19 -9.80
C ILE A 53 17.48 -2.21 -10.42
N VAL A 54 16.49 -1.71 -9.65
CA VAL A 54 15.45 -0.81 -10.18
C VAL A 54 16.06 0.45 -10.82
N ASP A 55 17.16 0.96 -10.28
CA ASP A 55 17.91 2.08 -10.88
C ASP A 55 18.52 1.73 -12.26
N LYS A 56 18.99 0.50 -12.43
CA LYS A 56 19.50 0.01 -13.73
C LYS A 56 18.35 -0.20 -14.72
N ILE A 57 17.23 -0.75 -14.26
CA ILE A 57 16.02 -0.94 -15.07
C ILE A 57 15.54 0.42 -15.61
N ILE A 58 15.40 1.42 -14.73
CA ILE A 58 14.99 2.76 -15.11
C ILE A 58 15.99 3.38 -16.11
N ARG A 59 17.29 3.24 -15.86
CA ARG A 59 18.33 3.74 -16.78
C ARG A 59 18.26 3.08 -18.15
N ASP A 60 18.13 1.77 -18.20
CA ASP A 60 18.16 1.01 -19.45
C ASP A 60 16.87 1.21 -20.26
N PHE A 61 15.75 1.50 -19.59
CA PHE A 61 14.47 1.80 -20.23
C PHE A 61 14.38 3.27 -20.71
N HIS A 62 14.86 4.22 -19.90
CA HIS A 62 14.70 5.68 -20.14
C HIS A 62 15.97 6.36 -20.65
N GLY A 63 17.12 5.68 -20.71
CA GLY A 63 18.43 6.23 -21.09
C GLY A 63 19.19 6.92 -19.95
N ARG A 64 18.56 7.23 -18.82
CA ARG A 64 19.18 7.77 -17.60
C ARG A 64 18.38 7.40 -16.35
N VAL A 65 19.01 7.50 -15.19
CA VAL A 65 18.30 7.29 -13.92
C VAL A 65 17.41 8.50 -13.60
N VAL A 66 16.11 8.24 -13.53
CA VAL A 66 15.05 9.16 -13.08
C VAL A 66 14.25 8.49 -11.96
N ASN A 67 13.37 9.23 -11.29
CA ASN A 67 12.53 8.61 -10.25
C ASN A 67 11.38 7.81 -10.85
N PHE A 68 10.78 8.34 -11.93
CA PHE A 68 9.62 7.76 -12.61
C PHE A 68 9.81 7.82 -14.12
N VAL A 69 9.30 6.81 -14.81
CA VAL A 69 9.27 6.69 -16.27
C VAL A 69 7.82 6.66 -16.70
N GLU A 70 7.40 7.70 -17.39
CA GLU A 70 6.04 7.80 -17.93
C GLU A 70 5.91 7.00 -19.22
N GLN A 71 4.88 6.16 -19.31
CA GLN A 71 4.42 5.42 -20.47
C GLN A 71 3.04 5.97 -20.91
N PRO A 72 2.50 5.60 -22.05
CA PRO A 72 1.24 6.17 -22.54
C PRO A 72 0.05 6.05 -21.57
N THR A 73 -0.05 4.97 -20.80
CA THR A 73 -1.19 4.69 -19.90
C THR A 73 -0.82 4.54 -18.44
N PHE A 74 0.46 4.32 -18.15
CA PHE A 74 0.97 4.11 -16.80
C PHE A 74 2.32 4.77 -16.59
N THR A 75 2.71 4.88 -15.35
CA THR A 75 4.05 5.31 -14.93
C THR A 75 4.63 4.23 -14.03
N PHE A 76 5.91 3.90 -14.21
CA PHE A 76 6.63 3.08 -13.26
C PHE A 76 7.85 3.80 -12.69
N GLY A 77 8.26 3.42 -11.50
CA GLY A 77 9.34 4.13 -10.84
C GLY A 77 9.96 3.40 -9.68
N LYS A 78 10.74 4.17 -8.94
CA LYS A 78 11.45 3.73 -7.76
C LYS A 78 10.56 3.78 -6.52
N GLU A 79 10.82 2.87 -5.60
CA GLU A 79 10.45 2.99 -4.21
C GLU A 79 11.67 3.33 -3.31
N LEU A 80 11.52 3.27 -1.98
CA LEU A 80 12.64 3.45 -1.06
C LEU A 80 13.71 2.38 -1.28
N GLN A 81 13.29 1.15 -1.57
CA GLN A 81 14.16 -0.02 -1.75
C GLN A 81 14.57 -0.19 -3.22
N LEU A 82 15.83 -0.55 -3.47
CA LEU A 82 16.34 -0.77 -4.84
C LEU A 82 15.79 -2.03 -5.53
N HIS A 83 15.13 -2.92 -4.82
CA HIS A 83 14.52 -4.13 -5.39
C HIS A 83 13.00 -4.02 -5.56
N VAL A 84 12.41 -2.88 -5.20
CA VAL A 84 10.96 -2.65 -5.33
C VAL A 84 10.69 -1.58 -6.38
N MET A 85 9.78 -1.88 -7.28
CA MET A 85 9.28 -1.00 -8.33
C MET A 85 7.82 -0.65 -8.05
N GLU A 86 7.49 0.64 -8.11
CA GLU A 86 6.10 1.12 -8.11
C GLU A 86 5.58 1.20 -9.54
N ILE A 87 4.34 0.75 -9.77
CA ILE A 87 3.60 0.90 -11.03
C ILE A 87 2.23 1.53 -10.71
N GLN A 88 1.90 2.64 -11.39
CA GLN A 88 0.66 3.37 -11.18
C GLN A 88 0.08 3.85 -12.51
N PRO A 89 -1.25 4.05 -12.64
CA PRO A 89 -1.82 4.62 -13.84
C PRO A 89 -1.52 6.12 -13.96
N ASN A 90 -1.53 6.64 -15.20
CA ASN A 90 -1.39 8.09 -15.43
C ASN A 90 -2.66 8.87 -15.06
N ALA A 91 -3.81 8.20 -14.98
CA ALA A 91 -5.07 8.75 -14.51
C ALA A 91 -5.89 7.68 -13.77
N PRO A 92 -6.68 8.05 -12.75
CA PRO A 92 -7.49 7.08 -12.02
C PRO A 92 -8.65 6.55 -12.88
N PHE A 93 -9.17 5.37 -12.55
CA PHE A 93 -10.16 4.64 -13.32
C PHE A 93 -11.59 4.85 -12.81
N LYS A 94 -12.53 5.11 -13.73
CA LYS A 94 -13.98 5.05 -13.44
C LYS A 94 -14.48 3.60 -13.43
N SER A 95 -14.00 2.79 -14.37
CA SER A 95 -14.36 1.40 -14.59
C SER A 95 -13.36 0.47 -13.90
N ALA A 96 -13.87 -0.57 -13.25
CA ALA A 96 -13.04 -1.63 -12.67
C ALA A 96 -12.38 -2.50 -13.74
N LYS A 97 -13.06 -2.67 -14.89
CA LYS A 97 -12.52 -3.42 -16.03
C LYS A 97 -11.38 -2.67 -16.70
N ASP A 98 -11.51 -1.34 -16.90
CA ASP A 98 -10.41 -0.54 -17.44
C ASP A 98 -9.20 -0.55 -16.50
N PHE A 99 -9.43 -0.57 -15.18
CA PHE A 99 -8.36 -0.74 -14.20
C PHE A 99 -7.68 -2.09 -14.40
N GLU A 100 -8.43 -3.20 -14.42
CA GLU A 100 -7.87 -4.53 -14.61
C GLU A 100 -7.04 -4.61 -15.90
N GLU A 101 -7.62 -4.21 -17.03
CA GLU A 101 -6.98 -4.31 -18.35
C GLU A 101 -5.73 -3.43 -18.45
N THR A 102 -5.81 -2.17 -18.00
CA THR A 102 -4.69 -1.23 -18.12
C THR A 102 -3.52 -1.61 -17.21
N MET A 103 -3.79 -1.94 -15.96
CA MET A 103 -2.72 -2.26 -15.01
C MET A 103 -2.12 -3.64 -15.27
N HIS A 104 -2.92 -4.62 -15.71
CA HIS A 104 -2.39 -5.91 -16.14
C HIS A 104 -1.49 -5.74 -17.38
N ASN A 105 -1.90 -4.95 -18.36
CA ASN A 105 -1.06 -4.64 -19.52
C ASN A 105 0.25 -3.92 -19.12
N ALA A 106 0.21 -3.03 -18.12
CA ALA A 106 1.42 -2.39 -17.58
C ALA A 106 2.37 -3.43 -16.95
N VAL A 107 1.84 -4.34 -16.15
CA VAL A 107 2.59 -5.47 -15.57
C VAL A 107 3.22 -6.32 -16.66
N LEU A 108 2.48 -6.69 -17.71
CA LEU A 108 3.00 -7.50 -18.82
C LEU A 108 4.13 -6.80 -19.59
N GLN A 109 3.98 -5.48 -19.87
CA GLN A 109 5.02 -4.71 -20.56
C GLN A 109 6.32 -4.61 -19.74
N VAL A 110 6.21 -4.36 -18.45
CA VAL A 110 7.37 -4.30 -17.56
C VAL A 110 7.99 -5.68 -17.40
N SER A 111 7.19 -6.74 -17.23
CA SER A 111 7.67 -8.11 -17.10
C SER A 111 8.40 -8.61 -18.34
N ASP A 112 7.89 -8.33 -19.54
CA ASP A 112 8.56 -8.67 -20.82
C ASP A 112 9.94 -7.98 -20.94
N PHE A 113 10.04 -6.71 -20.55
CA PHE A 113 11.32 -6.01 -20.52
C PHE A 113 12.30 -6.62 -19.51
N LEU A 114 11.82 -6.93 -18.29
CA LEU A 114 12.64 -7.54 -17.24
C LEU A 114 13.17 -8.92 -17.65
N GLU A 115 12.32 -9.77 -18.20
CA GLU A 115 12.69 -11.11 -18.64
C GLU A 115 13.74 -11.05 -19.75
N ARG A 116 13.50 -10.27 -20.81
CA ARG A 116 14.44 -10.15 -21.95
C ARG A 116 15.77 -9.53 -21.58
N ARG A 117 15.78 -8.56 -20.67
CA ARG A 117 16.98 -7.77 -20.38
C ARG A 117 17.80 -8.31 -19.21
N TYR A 118 17.13 -8.91 -18.21
CA TYR A 118 17.73 -9.27 -16.94
C TYR A 118 17.49 -10.73 -16.53
N GLY A 119 16.62 -11.46 -17.22
CA GLY A 119 16.13 -12.76 -16.75
C GLY A 119 15.44 -12.63 -15.39
N ALA A 120 14.65 -11.56 -15.23
CA ALA A 120 14.04 -11.19 -13.96
C ALA A 120 12.51 -11.08 -14.08
N HIS A 121 11.83 -11.18 -12.94
CA HIS A 121 10.38 -11.19 -12.84
C HIS A 121 9.89 -10.21 -11.78
N LEU A 122 8.62 -9.79 -11.89
CA LEU A 122 7.89 -9.11 -10.83
C LEU A 122 7.25 -10.13 -9.89
N LEU A 123 7.25 -9.82 -8.59
CA LEU A 123 6.56 -10.58 -7.56
C LEU A 123 5.66 -9.63 -6.75
N GLY A 124 4.33 -9.81 -6.85
CA GLY A 124 3.33 -9.05 -6.11
C GLY A 124 2.95 -9.76 -4.82
N LEU A 125 3.41 -9.28 -3.70
CA LEU A 125 3.05 -9.73 -2.34
C LEU A 125 3.53 -8.70 -1.33
N GLY A 126 2.94 -8.66 -0.14
CA GLY A 126 3.25 -7.65 0.88
C GLY A 126 4.68 -7.66 1.41
N MET A 127 5.39 -8.78 1.33
CA MET A 127 6.82 -8.90 1.69
C MET A 127 7.52 -9.90 0.79
N HIS A 128 8.77 -9.61 0.44
CA HIS A 128 9.63 -10.57 -0.23
C HIS A 128 10.01 -11.73 0.73
N PRO A 129 9.77 -13.00 0.35
CA PRO A 129 9.86 -14.13 1.28
C PRO A 129 11.27 -14.51 1.71
N LEU A 130 12.29 -14.28 0.87
CA LEU A 130 13.65 -14.76 1.08
C LEU A 130 14.66 -13.65 1.37
N LEU A 131 14.30 -12.39 1.16
CA LEU A 131 15.20 -11.25 1.29
C LEU A 131 15.81 -11.16 2.69
N LYS A 132 17.13 -11.06 2.76
CA LYS A 132 17.87 -10.56 3.91
C LYS A 132 18.14 -9.07 3.73
N LEU A 133 18.10 -8.30 4.82
CA LEU A 133 18.17 -6.84 4.75
C LEU A 133 19.48 -6.27 4.18
N ASP A 134 20.55 -7.06 4.21
CA ASP A 134 21.85 -6.73 3.61
C ASP A 134 21.94 -7.03 2.11
N GLU A 135 20.94 -7.71 1.55
CA GLU A 135 20.85 -8.03 0.11
C GLU A 135 20.21 -6.92 -0.72
N THR A 136 19.72 -5.84 -0.08
CA THR A 136 19.15 -4.68 -0.75
C THR A 136 19.68 -3.39 -0.16
N ALA A 137 19.35 -2.26 -0.78
CA ALA A 137 19.77 -0.93 -0.33
C ALA A 137 18.66 0.09 -0.53
N VAL A 138 18.80 1.22 0.16
CA VAL A 138 17.96 2.41 -0.02
C VAL A 138 18.36 3.11 -1.32
N TRP A 139 17.38 3.67 -2.02
CA TRP A 139 17.58 4.50 -3.21
C TRP A 139 18.61 5.61 -2.99
N SER A 140 19.67 5.63 -3.78
CA SER A 140 20.84 6.50 -3.59
C SER A 140 20.99 7.64 -4.62
N HIS A 141 20.05 7.73 -5.58
CA HIS A 141 20.07 8.70 -6.66
C HIS A 141 19.29 10.00 -6.33
N ARG A 142 18.64 10.62 -7.29
CA ARG A 142 17.81 11.81 -7.09
C ARG A 142 16.78 11.57 -5.98
N HIS A 143 16.53 12.56 -5.12
CA HIS A 143 15.76 12.48 -3.87
C HIS A 143 16.45 11.73 -2.70
N ARG A 144 17.70 11.29 -2.86
CA ARG A 144 18.47 10.69 -1.75
C ARG A 144 18.50 11.55 -0.48
N GLN A 145 18.40 12.88 -0.61
CA GLN A 145 18.36 13.80 0.53
C GLN A 145 17.15 13.56 1.45
N ILE A 146 16.03 13.05 0.91
CA ILE A 146 14.85 12.65 1.68
C ILE A 146 15.22 11.45 2.57
N TYR A 147 15.75 10.40 1.97
CA TYR A 147 16.14 9.18 2.69
C TYR A 147 17.33 9.42 3.63
N SER A 148 18.25 10.31 3.27
CA SER A 148 19.31 10.77 4.16
C SER A 148 18.76 11.53 5.37
N ALA A 149 17.69 12.31 5.21
CA ALA A 149 17.03 12.97 6.33
C ALA A 149 16.28 11.95 7.22
N TYR A 150 15.59 10.97 6.63
CA TYR A 150 14.96 9.88 7.37
C TYR A 150 15.97 9.05 8.16
N SER A 151 17.11 8.69 7.55
CA SER A 151 18.14 7.84 8.20
C SER A 151 18.84 8.48 9.40
N LYS A 152 18.70 9.80 9.58
CA LYS A 152 19.19 10.50 10.78
C LYS A 152 18.32 10.25 12.02
N VAL A 153 17.07 9.92 11.83
CA VAL A 153 16.08 9.73 12.89
C VAL A 153 15.63 8.28 12.98
N PHE A 154 15.36 7.65 11.82
CA PHE A 154 14.84 6.29 11.74
C PHE A 154 15.92 5.30 11.28
N ASN A 155 15.91 4.10 11.85
CA ASN A 155 16.74 3.02 11.33
C ASN A 155 16.08 2.41 10.09
N LEU A 156 16.49 2.86 8.89
CA LEU A 156 15.95 2.37 7.63
C LEU A 156 16.35 0.91 7.31
N LYS A 157 17.35 0.33 8.02
CA LYS A 157 17.75 -1.07 7.86
C LYS A 157 16.88 -2.00 8.71
N ARG A 158 15.56 -1.97 8.47
CA ARG A 158 14.57 -2.84 9.13
C ARG A 158 13.58 -3.36 8.08
N HIS A 159 12.92 -4.46 8.37
CA HIS A 159 11.91 -5.05 7.47
C HIS A 159 10.79 -4.08 7.09
N GLY A 160 10.30 -3.30 8.05
CA GLY A 160 9.26 -2.33 7.78
C GLY A 160 9.66 -1.16 6.87
N TRP A 161 10.95 -1.04 6.50
CA TRP A 161 11.46 -0.10 5.50
C TRP A 161 11.95 -0.81 4.24
N LEU A 162 12.74 -1.89 4.39
CA LEU A 162 13.44 -2.51 3.25
C LEU A 162 12.74 -3.76 2.70
N ASN A 163 11.68 -4.26 3.33
CA ASN A 163 10.97 -5.44 2.88
C ASN A 163 9.46 -5.29 3.08
N ILE A 164 8.89 -4.27 2.49
CA ILE A 164 7.44 -4.03 2.46
C ILE A 164 7.02 -3.64 1.05
N GLN A 165 5.89 -4.18 0.60
CA GLN A 165 5.20 -3.83 -0.63
C GLN A 165 3.70 -3.70 -0.31
N SER A 166 3.12 -2.57 -0.68
CA SER A 166 1.70 -2.30 -0.45
C SER A 166 0.94 -2.13 -1.75
N PHE A 167 -0.29 -2.55 -1.73
CA PHE A 167 -1.30 -2.05 -2.62
C PHE A 167 -1.94 -0.82 -1.97
N GLN A 168 -1.80 0.34 -2.61
CA GLN A 168 -2.39 1.58 -2.13
C GLN A 168 -3.56 2.00 -3.03
N LEU A 169 -4.65 2.45 -2.41
CA LEU A 169 -5.85 2.87 -3.11
C LEU A 169 -6.21 4.30 -2.76
N ASN A 170 -6.21 5.17 -3.76
CA ASN A 170 -6.66 6.55 -3.66
C ASN A 170 -8.15 6.66 -4.05
N LEU A 171 -8.98 7.21 -3.16
CA LEU A 171 -10.40 7.44 -3.37
C LEU A 171 -10.71 8.93 -3.28
N PRO A 172 -11.33 9.56 -4.31
CA PRO A 172 -11.59 10.98 -4.33
C PRO A 172 -12.74 11.38 -3.39
N TYR A 173 -12.68 12.64 -2.96
CA TYR A 173 -13.77 13.33 -2.28
C TYR A 173 -14.06 14.68 -2.97
N SER A 174 -15.32 15.07 -3.03
CA SER A 174 -15.76 16.29 -3.73
C SER A 174 -15.46 17.56 -2.94
N ASN A 175 -15.65 17.50 -1.62
CA ASN A 175 -15.59 18.62 -0.70
C ASN A 175 -15.06 18.19 0.67
N GLU A 176 -14.93 19.12 1.62
CA GLU A 176 -14.43 18.87 2.97
C GLU A 176 -15.33 17.90 3.76
N GLU A 177 -16.66 18.09 3.67
CA GLU A 177 -17.64 17.28 4.39
C GLU A 177 -17.55 15.80 3.98
N ASP A 178 -17.54 15.52 2.68
CA ASP A 178 -17.34 14.17 2.14
C ASP A 178 -15.98 13.59 2.53
N GLY A 179 -14.93 14.41 2.45
CA GLY A 179 -13.57 13.98 2.80
C GLY A 179 -13.47 13.58 4.28
N VAL A 180 -14.03 14.37 5.17
CA VAL A 180 -14.05 14.10 6.63
C VAL A 180 -14.91 12.87 6.92
N LEU A 181 -16.09 12.76 6.30
CA LEU A 181 -16.96 11.60 6.46
C LEU A 181 -16.25 10.30 6.02
N LEU A 182 -15.69 10.28 4.80
CA LEU A 182 -14.96 9.12 4.29
C LEU A 182 -13.74 8.76 5.15
N HIS A 183 -12.98 9.74 5.62
CA HIS A 183 -11.84 9.51 6.50
C HIS A 183 -12.27 8.80 7.80
N ASN A 184 -13.35 9.27 8.41
CA ASN A 184 -13.87 8.69 9.64
C ASN A 184 -14.51 7.31 9.42
N LEU A 185 -15.20 7.07 8.29
CA LEU A 185 -15.68 5.75 7.90
C LEU A 185 -14.52 4.78 7.66
N LEU A 186 -13.47 5.24 6.97
CA LEU A 186 -12.26 4.45 6.76
C LEU A 186 -11.53 4.13 8.06
N ALA A 187 -11.57 4.99 9.08
CA ALA A 187 -11.04 4.66 10.40
C ALA A 187 -11.74 3.43 11.00
N ASN A 188 -13.06 3.30 10.82
CA ASN A 188 -13.84 2.14 11.27
C ASN A 188 -13.56 0.87 10.45
N VAL A 189 -13.25 0.99 9.15
CA VAL A 189 -13.04 -0.14 8.22
C VAL A 189 -11.58 -0.62 8.24
N CYS A 190 -10.64 0.31 8.37
CA CYS A 190 -9.20 0.09 8.28
C CYS A 190 -8.67 -1.11 9.11
N PRO A 191 -9.14 -1.36 10.35
CA PRO A 191 -8.67 -2.49 11.15
C PRO A 191 -8.91 -3.86 10.53
N TYR A 192 -9.90 -3.98 9.65
CA TYR A 192 -10.36 -5.27 9.11
C TYR A 192 -9.89 -5.56 7.70
N LEU A 193 -9.40 -4.55 6.96
CA LEU A 193 -8.86 -4.75 5.61
C LEU A 193 -7.70 -5.76 5.57
N PRO A 194 -6.75 -5.76 6.53
CA PRO A 194 -5.68 -6.75 6.54
C PRO A 194 -6.16 -8.19 6.70
N ALA A 195 -7.34 -8.42 7.30
CA ALA A 195 -7.90 -9.77 7.43
C ALA A 195 -8.15 -10.45 6.08
N ILE A 196 -8.42 -9.68 5.03
CA ILE A 196 -8.70 -10.17 3.66
C ILE A 196 -7.56 -9.88 2.68
N ALA A 197 -6.75 -8.86 2.95
CA ALA A 197 -5.70 -8.39 2.05
C ALA A 197 -4.29 -8.89 2.44
N ALA A 198 -4.09 -9.55 3.58
CA ALA A 198 -2.77 -10.02 4.00
C ALA A 198 -2.20 -11.05 3.02
N SER A 199 -0.94 -10.83 2.59
CA SER A 199 -0.17 -11.68 1.69
C SER A 199 1.29 -11.87 2.13
N SER A 200 1.63 -11.53 3.38
CA SER A 200 3.00 -11.45 3.89
C SER A 200 3.35 -12.42 5.02
N PRO A 201 3.09 -13.76 4.88
CA PRO A 201 3.31 -14.71 5.98
C PRO A 201 4.76 -15.14 6.15
N VAL A 202 5.64 -14.87 5.17
CA VAL A 202 7.04 -15.34 5.14
C VAL A 202 7.98 -14.15 4.99
N TYR A 203 9.07 -14.16 5.73
CA TYR A 203 10.21 -13.25 5.58
C TYR A 203 11.51 -13.96 5.98
N GLU A 204 12.64 -13.62 5.38
CA GLU A 204 13.95 -14.25 5.60
C GLU A 204 13.91 -15.79 5.54
N GLY A 205 13.08 -16.34 4.66
CA GLY A 205 12.97 -17.79 4.46
C GLY A 205 12.29 -18.53 5.61
N LYS A 206 11.52 -17.88 6.47
CA LYS A 206 10.80 -18.48 7.60
C LYS A 206 9.36 -17.99 7.69
N LEU A 207 8.45 -18.83 8.17
CA LEU A 207 7.10 -18.39 8.52
C LEU A 207 7.15 -17.42 9.71
N GLY A 208 6.59 -16.23 9.50
CA GLY A 208 6.39 -15.26 10.57
C GLY A 208 5.30 -15.71 11.53
N LYS A 209 5.23 -15.07 12.70
CA LYS A 209 4.20 -15.35 13.71
C LYS A 209 2.83 -14.78 13.37
N ASN A 210 2.81 -13.71 12.54
CA ASN A 210 1.61 -12.95 12.22
C ASN A 210 1.05 -13.38 10.86
N VAL A 211 -0.25 -13.20 10.66
CA VAL A 211 -0.88 -13.35 9.35
C VAL A 211 -0.38 -12.26 8.43
N ASP A 212 -0.27 -11.03 8.93
CA ASP A 212 0.30 -9.89 8.22
C ASP A 212 1.60 -9.44 8.89
N ASN A 213 2.75 -9.87 8.36
CA ASN A 213 4.05 -9.45 8.89
C ASN A 213 4.47 -8.08 8.34
N ARG A 214 3.99 -7.66 7.18
CA ARG A 214 4.25 -6.31 6.65
C ARG A 214 3.73 -5.25 7.63
N LEU A 215 2.47 -5.31 8.01
CA LEU A 215 1.87 -4.35 8.95
C LEU A 215 2.42 -4.51 10.37
N TYR A 216 2.79 -5.73 10.78
CA TYR A 216 3.49 -5.93 12.04
C TYR A 216 4.80 -5.11 12.09
N PHE A 217 5.62 -5.12 11.03
CA PHE A 217 6.84 -4.34 10.97
C PHE A 217 6.58 -2.86 10.71
N TYR A 218 5.59 -2.54 9.84
CA TYR A 218 5.23 -1.17 9.47
C TYR A 218 4.89 -0.29 10.67
N ARG A 219 4.08 -0.77 11.61
CA ARG A 219 3.70 -0.03 12.83
C ARG A 219 4.88 0.30 13.76
N LEU A 220 6.04 -0.34 13.56
CA LEU A 220 7.25 -0.13 14.36
C LEU A 220 8.28 0.77 13.68
N ASN A 221 8.02 1.20 12.45
CA ASN A 221 9.00 1.90 11.61
C ASN A 221 9.45 3.23 12.18
N GLN A 222 8.50 4.03 12.66
CA GLN A 222 8.74 5.38 13.14
C GLN A 222 8.60 5.47 14.68
N LYS A 223 8.93 4.41 15.40
CA LYS A 223 8.83 4.40 16.86
C LYS A 223 9.68 5.47 17.56
N GLU A 224 10.67 6.00 16.87
CA GLU A 224 11.50 7.12 17.32
C GLU A 224 10.73 8.46 17.32
N VAL A 225 9.72 8.60 16.42
CA VAL A 225 8.80 9.73 16.35
C VAL A 225 7.38 9.18 16.12
N PRO A 226 6.71 8.69 17.17
CA PRO A 226 5.44 7.94 17.04
C PRO A 226 4.31 8.72 16.38
N SER A 227 4.30 10.05 16.47
CA SER A 227 3.25 10.88 15.86
C SER A 227 3.22 10.81 14.33
N VAL A 228 4.28 10.32 13.68
CA VAL A 228 4.33 10.10 12.21
C VAL A 228 3.43 8.94 11.81
N THR A 229 3.44 7.85 12.57
CA THR A 229 2.62 6.65 12.30
C THR A 229 1.30 6.68 13.08
N GLY A 230 1.27 7.34 14.25
CA GLY A 230 0.19 7.16 15.21
C GLY A 230 0.07 5.68 15.59
N ASP A 231 -1.15 5.20 15.73
CA ASP A 231 -1.46 3.78 15.96
C ASP A 231 -1.74 3.01 14.66
N VAL A 232 -1.37 3.57 13.48
CA VAL A 232 -1.75 3.17 12.12
C VAL A 232 -3.23 3.50 11.83
N ILE A 233 -4.13 3.23 12.76
CA ILE A 233 -5.55 3.57 12.60
C ILE A 233 -5.70 5.09 12.60
N PRO A 234 -6.42 5.68 11.62
CA PRO A 234 -6.63 7.13 11.55
C PRO A 234 -7.35 7.66 12.78
N ASP A 235 -6.89 8.79 13.30
CA ASP A 235 -7.60 9.52 14.33
C ASP A 235 -8.85 10.19 13.73
N PRO A 236 -10.05 10.09 14.35
CA PRO A 236 -11.24 10.75 13.82
C PRO A 236 -11.08 12.27 13.85
N VAL A 237 -11.57 12.95 12.82
CA VAL A 237 -11.48 14.40 12.69
C VAL A 237 -12.83 15.01 12.32
N THR A 238 -13.01 16.30 12.61
CA THR A 238 -14.23 17.06 12.30
C THR A 238 -14.03 18.08 11.17
N SER A 239 -12.77 18.34 10.77
CA SER A 239 -12.44 19.28 9.69
C SER A 239 -11.02 19.06 9.16
N PHE A 240 -10.76 19.56 7.93
CA PHE A 240 -9.41 19.63 7.37
C PHE A 240 -8.47 20.50 8.21
N SER A 241 -9.02 21.55 8.81
CA SER A 241 -8.26 22.44 9.72
C SER A 241 -7.77 21.67 10.95
N GLN A 242 -8.65 20.86 11.55
CA GLN A 242 -8.26 19.99 12.67
C GLN A 242 -7.18 18.98 12.24
N TYR A 243 -7.38 18.27 11.14
CA TYR A 243 -6.39 17.32 10.63
C TYR A 243 -5.02 17.97 10.40
N LYS A 244 -4.99 19.13 9.75
CA LYS A 244 -3.74 19.87 9.50
C LYS A 244 -3.05 20.29 10.79
N ARG A 245 -3.81 20.74 11.80
CA ARG A 245 -3.27 21.19 13.09
C ARG A 245 -2.80 20.01 13.94
N GLU A 246 -3.65 19.00 14.11
CA GLU A 246 -3.46 17.95 15.12
C GLU A 246 -2.65 16.75 14.60
N ILE A 247 -2.70 16.48 13.30
CA ILE A 247 -1.94 15.40 12.69
C ILE A 247 -0.68 15.93 12.01
N ILE A 248 -0.81 16.79 10.98
CA ILE A 248 0.35 17.29 10.22
C ILE A 248 1.21 18.21 11.12
N GLY A 249 0.60 19.10 11.84
CA GLY A 249 1.30 20.02 12.78
C GLY A 249 2.04 19.26 13.87
N LYS A 250 1.42 18.22 14.44
CA LYS A 250 2.01 17.40 15.50
C LYS A 250 3.26 16.66 15.02
N TYR A 251 3.17 15.87 13.93
CA TYR A 251 4.35 15.15 13.47
C TYR A 251 5.42 16.09 12.90
N SER A 252 5.04 17.22 12.31
CA SER A 252 6.01 18.23 11.86
C SER A 252 6.81 18.83 13.02
N PHE A 253 6.14 19.15 14.13
CA PHE A 253 6.78 19.64 15.35
C PHE A 253 7.73 18.57 15.93
N ASP A 254 7.26 17.33 16.07
CA ASP A 254 8.05 16.25 16.66
C ASP A 254 9.27 15.89 15.78
N LEU A 255 9.11 15.85 14.45
CA LEU A 255 10.21 15.65 13.50
C LEU A 255 11.23 16.81 13.56
N SER A 256 10.76 18.06 13.67
CA SER A 256 11.64 19.20 13.83
C SER A 256 12.44 19.10 15.14
N SER A 257 11.79 18.71 16.23
CA SER A 257 12.42 18.50 17.54
C SER A 257 13.45 17.35 17.51
N ALA A 258 13.23 16.35 16.66
CA ALA A 258 14.17 15.27 16.41
C ALA A 258 15.30 15.64 15.42
N GLY A 259 15.39 16.90 14.97
CA GLY A 259 16.43 17.41 14.09
C GLY A 259 16.27 17.02 12.60
N VAL A 260 15.05 16.68 12.18
CA VAL A 260 14.77 16.37 10.78
C VAL A 260 14.81 17.64 9.94
N SER A 261 15.37 17.53 8.74
CA SER A 261 15.44 18.63 7.78
C SER A 261 14.05 19.18 7.45
N PRO A 262 13.90 20.53 7.32
CA PRO A 262 12.65 21.18 6.93
C PRO A 262 12.03 20.65 5.63
N ILE A 263 12.80 19.98 4.78
CA ILE A 263 12.33 19.36 3.53
C ILE A 263 11.22 18.33 3.74
N LEU A 264 11.17 17.69 4.93
CA LEU A 264 10.18 16.68 5.28
C LEU A 264 8.99 17.23 6.08
N LEU A 265 9.13 18.42 6.65
CA LEU A 265 8.06 19.01 7.45
C LEU A 265 6.87 19.38 6.57
N HIS A 266 5.68 19.19 7.10
CA HIS A 266 4.40 19.48 6.43
C HIS A 266 4.13 18.71 5.13
N LYS A 267 4.87 17.64 4.85
CA LYS A 267 4.59 16.76 3.71
C LYS A 267 3.53 15.71 4.07
N GLU A 268 2.47 15.63 3.30
CA GLU A 268 1.35 14.70 3.52
C GLU A 268 1.80 13.24 3.53
N TRP A 269 2.67 12.87 2.58
CA TRP A 269 3.18 11.50 2.43
C TRP A 269 4.13 11.04 3.56
N VAL A 270 4.58 11.94 4.43
CA VAL A 270 5.32 11.59 5.65
C VAL A 270 4.42 10.90 6.66
N ASN A 271 3.13 11.27 6.68
CA ASN A 271 2.14 10.61 7.53
C ASN A 271 2.02 9.12 7.14
N SER A 272 2.33 8.25 8.09
CA SER A 272 2.33 6.79 7.89
C SER A 272 1.13 6.11 8.56
N ARG A 273 0.02 6.83 8.76
CA ARG A 273 -1.25 6.20 9.13
C ARG A 273 -1.79 5.35 8.00
N GLY A 274 -2.65 4.41 8.33
CA GLY A 274 -3.25 3.48 7.37
C GLY A 274 -4.19 4.11 6.36
N VAL A 275 -4.68 5.32 6.65
CA VAL A 275 -5.41 6.19 5.72
C VAL A 275 -4.94 7.62 5.93
N ILE A 276 -4.63 8.32 4.85
CA ILE A 276 -4.17 9.71 4.89
C ILE A 276 -4.91 10.57 3.87
N PHE A 277 -5.05 11.87 4.17
CA PHE A 277 -5.46 12.84 3.16
C PHE A 277 -4.32 13.15 2.20
N ARG A 278 -4.66 13.13 0.92
CA ARG A 278 -3.84 13.63 -0.17
C ARG A 278 -4.53 14.87 -0.74
N PHE A 279 -4.30 16.00 -0.07
CA PHE A 279 -4.95 17.27 -0.45
C PHE A 279 -4.57 17.74 -1.85
N ASP A 280 -3.36 17.44 -2.30
CA ASP A 280 -2.87 17.72 -3.66
C ASP A 280 -3.68 16.99 -4.75
N ARG A 281 -4.24 15.81 -4.41
CA ARG A 281 -5.04 14.95 -5.31
C ARG A 281 -6.53 15.00 -5.00
N LYS A 282 -6.96 15.66 -3.92
CA LYS A 282 -8.32 15.60 -3.34
C LYS A 282 -8.79 14.15 -3.14
N ALA A 283 -7.95 13.34 -2.54
CA ALA A 283 -8.22 11.92 -2.30
C ALA A 283 -7.80 11.50 -0.88
N LEU A 284 -8.38 10.38 -0.44
CA LEU A 284 -7.90 9.59 0.69
C LEU A 284 -7.10 8.41 0.15
N GLU A 285 -5.90 8.20 0.68
CA GLU A 285 -5.00 7.10 0.32
C GLU A 285 -5.03 6.03 1.41
N ILE A 286 -5.45 4.82 1.05
CA ILE A 286 -5.49 3.65 1.93
C ILE A 286 -4.20 2.87 1.75
N ARG A 287 -3.50 2.53 2.86
CA ARG A 287 -2.15 1.97 2.89
C ARG A 287 -2.03 0.62 3.61
N VAL A 288 -3.12 0.12 4.18
CA VAL A 288 -3.09 -1.10 5.01
C VAL A 288 -3.31 -2.40 4.24
N MET A 289 -3.40 -2.34 2.93
CA MET A 289 -3.52 -3.53 2.09
C MET A 289 -2.14 -3.98 1.60
N ASP A 290 -1.81 -5.25 1.74
CA ASP A 290 -0.65 -5.87 1.10
C ASP A 290 -0.83 -5.89 -0.42
N GLU A 291 0.25 -5.76 -1.19
CA GLU A 291 0.22 -6.05 -2.62
C GLU A 291 -0.24 -7.50 -2.84
N GLN A 292 -1.06 -7.74 -3.86
CA GLN A 292 -1.63 -9.06 -4.12
C GLN A 292 -0.86 -9.79 -5.23
N GLU A 293 -1.19 -11.07 -5.41
CA GLU A 293 -0.56 -11.96 -6.39
C GLU A 293 -0.90 -11.65 -7.83
N CYS A 294 -1.94 -10.84 -8.07
CA CYS A 294 -2.33 -10.39 -9.40
C CYS A 294 -3.21 -9.14 -9.34
N VAL A 295 -3.22 -8.38 -10.43
CA VAL A 295 -4.00 -7.13 -10.57
C VAL A 295 -5.50 -7.35 -10.32
N LYS A 296 -6.05 -8.47 -10.78
CA LYS A 296 -7.47 -8.81 -10.59
C LYS A 296 -7.87 -8.91 -9.11
N SER A 297 -6.97 -9.37 -8.24
CA SER A 297 -7.19 -9.38 -6.79
C SER A 297 -7.19 -7.97 -6.19
N ASP A 298 -6.34 -7.07 -6.69
CA ASP A 298 -6.30 -5.67 -6.25
C ASP A 298 -7.55 -4.91 -6.72
N VAL A 299 -8.02 -5.18 -7.95
CA VAL A 299 -9.31 -4.66 -8.44
C VAL A 299 -10.46 -5.12 -7.54
N ALA A 300 -10.45 -6.40 -7.13
CA ALA A 300 -11.50 -6.94 -6.26
C ALA A 300 -11.52 -6.25 -4.88
N LEU A 301 -10.35 -6.00 -4.28
CA LEU A 301 -10.23 -5.23 -3.03
C LEU A 301 -10.71 -3.79 -3.22
N SER A 302 -10.37 -3.15 -4.33
CA SER A 302 -10.77 -1.79 -4.66
C SER A 302 -12.30 -1.67 -4.83
N CYS A 303 -12.91 -2.59 -5.57
CA CYS A 303 -14.36 -2.66 -5.75
C CYS A 303 -15.08 -2.88 -4.42
N PHE A 304 -14.59 -3.80 -3.60
CA PHE A 304 -15.10 -4.06 -2.26
C PHE A 304 -15.08 -2.81 -1.38
N VAL A 305 -13.92 -2.14 -1.27
CA VAL A 305 -13.77 -0.95 -0.43
C VAL A 305 -14.67 0.19 -0.92
N ARG A 306 -14.69 0.47 -2.25
CA ARG A 306 -15.50 1.53 -2.82
C ARG A 306 -17.00 1.29 -2.61
N ALA A 307 -17.47 0.07 -2.87
CA ALA A 307 -18.88 -0.30 -2.71
C ALA A 307 -19.29 -0.31 -1.23
N LEU A 308 -18.45 -0.79 -0.32
CA LEU A 308 -18.66 -0.72 1.12
C LEU A 308 -18.85 0.73 1.59
N LEU A 309 -17.94 1.63 1.17
CA LEU A 309 -18.01 3.04 1.56
C LEU A 309 -19.26 3.73 1.02
N ARG A 310 -19.71 3.41 -0.21
CA ARG A 310 -21.00 3.92 -0.72
C ARG A 310 -22.16 3.54 0.20
N GLY A 311 -22.21 2.29 0.66
CA GLY A 311 -23.25 1.83 1.58
C GLY A 311 -23.16 2.53 2.93
N LEU A 312 -21.98 2.60 3.51
CA LEU A 312 -21.77 3.23 4.81
C LEU A 312 -22.06 4.75 4.81
N MET A 313 -21.85 5.44 3.70
CA MET A 313 -22.20 6.87 3.56
C MET A 313 -23.72 7.12 3.57
N CYS A 314 -24.53 6.11 3.26
CA CYS A 314 -25.99 6.22 3.28
C CYS A 314 -26.59 5.96 4.67
N GLU A 315 -25.79 5.49 5.61
CA GLU A 315 -26.22 5.17 6.97
C GLU A 315 -25.81 6.29 7.95
N GLU A 316 -26.45 6.34 9.13
CA GLU A 316 -26.01 7.21 10.20
C GLU A 316 -24.62 6.77 10.68
N THR A 317 -23.63 7.64 10.50
CA THR A 317 -22.23 7.32 10.80
C THR A 317 -22.00 7.18 12.30
N ARG A 318 -21.70 5.96 12.74
CA ARG A 318 -21.31 5.68 14.10
C ARG A 318 -19.78 5.59 14.19
N LEU A 319 -19.16 6.53 14.89
CA LEU A 319 -17.74 6.47 15.18
C LEU A 319 -17.49 5.51 16.35
N PHE A 320 -16.57 4.57 16.15
CA PHE A 320 -16.12 3.68 17.22
C PHE A 320 -15.00 4.31 18.02
N LEU A 321 -14.82 3.87 19.27
CA LEU A 321 -13.72 4.30 20.10
C LEU A 321 -12.39 3.92 19.46
N HIS A 322 -11.48 4.88 19.34
CA HIS A 322 -10.19 4.71 18.69
C HIS A 322 -9.39 3.54 19.30
N GLU A 323 -9.35 3.43 20.62
CA GLU A 323 -8.63 2.35 21.32
C GLU A 323 -9.16 0.95 20.99
N ARG A 324 -10.46 0.82 20.71
CA ARG A 324 -11.06 -0.45 20.26
C ARG A 324 -10.62 -0.78 18.84
N LEU A 325 -10.62 0.19 17.94
CA LEU A 325 -10.17 0.02 16.56
C LEU A 325 -8.69 -0.38 16.51
N VAL A 326 -7.86 0.24 17.34
CA VAL A 326 -6.43 -0.11 17.49
C VAL A 326 -6.26 -1.52 18.05
N ALA A 327 -7.05 -1.92 19.05
CA ALA A 327 -7.03 -3.28 19.60
C ALA A 327 -7.43 -4.32 18.55
N ASP A 328 -8.49 -4.05 17.80
CA ASP A 328 -8.96 -4.91 16.71
C ASP A 328 -7.91 -5.02 15.59
N PHE A 329 -7.32 -3.91 15.16
CA PHE A 329 -6.24 -3.90 14.18
C PHE A 329 -5.06 -4.77 14.63
N ASN A 330 -4.60 -4.59 15.86
CA ASN A 330 -3.50 -5.37 16.41
C ASN A 330 -3.81 -6.87 16.45
N SER A 331 -5.06 -7.24 16.80
CA SER A 331 -5.52 -8.62 16.78
C SER A 331 -5.58 -9.19 15.36
N VAL A 332 -6.10 -8.39 14.40
CA VAL A 332 -6.23 -8.79 12.99
C VAL A 332 -4.85 -8.97 12.34
N VAL A 333 -3.88 -8.09 12.56
CA VAL A 333 -2.51 -8.24 12.07
C VAL A 333 -1.92 -9.60 12.49
N VAL A 334 -2.20 -10.04 13.71
CA VAL A 334 -1.68 -11.32 14.24
C VAL A 334 -2.45 -12.52 13.72
N LYS A 335 -3.79 -12.48 13.72
CA LYS A 335 -4.66 -13.66 13.53
C LYS A 335 -5.56 -13.59 12.29
N GLY A 336 -5.48 -12.50 11.49
CA GLY A 336 -6.30 -12.35 10.29
C GLY A 336 -7.80 -12.46 10.57
N LEU A 337 -8.49 -13.24 9.76
CA LEU A 337 -9.94 -13.48 9.86
C LEU A 337 -10.38 -14.15 11.17
N ASP A 338 -9.49 -14.86 11.85
CA ASP A 338 -9.79 -15.57 13.12
C ASP A 338 -9.47 -14.69 14.35
N ALA A 339 -9.15 -13.42 14.14
CA ALA A 339 -8.93 -12.47 15.22
C ALA A 339 -10.21 -12.23 16.02
N GLY A 340 -10.12 -12.30 17.36
CA GLY A 340 -11.17 -11.78 18.23
C GLY A 340 -11.19 -10.27 18.18
N VAL A 341 -12.37 -9.68 18.02
CA VAL A 341 -12.58 -8.23 17.82
C VAL A 341 -13.70 -7.68 18.68
N LEU A 342 -13.74 -6.36 18.81
CA LEU A 342 -14.73 -5.62 19.62
C LEU A 342 -15.81 -4.94 18.77
N HIS A 343 -15.91 -5.29 17.47
CA HIS A 343 -16.86 -4.69 16.55
C HIS A 343 -18.31 -5.12 16.87
N PRO A 344 -19.32 -4.23 16.73
CA PRO A 344 -20.73 -4.56 16.97
C PRO A 344 -21.26 -5.71 16.10
N ASP A 345 -20.81 -5.82 14.85
CA ASP A 345 -21.28 -6.79 13.87
C ASP A 345 -20.68 -8.19 14.04
N GLY A 346 -19.75 -8.37 14.95
CA GLY A 346 -19.15 -9.69 15.16
C GLY A 346 -18.05 -9.74 16.20
N ARG A 347 -17.87 -10.91 16.78
CA ARG A 347 -16.81 -11.15 17.79
C ARG A 347 -15.51 -11.66 17.19
N VAL A 348 -15.51 -12.01 15.91
CA VAL A 348 -14.32 -12.38 15.14
C VAL A 348 -14.30 -11.59 13.83
N ALA A 349 -13.12 -11.24 13.35
CA ALA A 349 -12.94 -10.40 12.16
C ALA A 349 -13.67 -10.95 10.92
N ARG A 350 -13.73 -12.28 10.77
CA ARG A 350 -14.49 -12.95 9.69
C ARG A 350 -15.97 -12.59 9.67
N GLN A 351 -16.61 -12.42 10.82
CA GLN A 351 -18.02 -12.00 10.89
C GLN A 351 -18.18 -10.56 10.44
N VAL A 352 -17.29 -9.67 10.89
CA VAL A 352 -17.26 -8.26 10.46
C VAL A 352 -17.03 -8.16 8.96
N CYS A 353 -16.06 -8.88 8.41
CA CYS A 353 -15.80 -8.90 6.96
C CYS A 353 -17.00 -9.42 6.15
N ARG A 354 -17.75 -10.39 6.67
CA ARG A 354 -19.01 -10.85 6.03
C ARG A 354 -20.10 -9.78 6.05
N SER A 355 -20.25 -9.04 7.15
CA SER A 355 -21.18 -7.90 7.23
C SER A 355 -20.79 -6.83 6.21
N PHE A 356 -19.52 -6.46 6.15
CA PHE A 356 -19.00 -5.51 5.16
C PHE A 356 -19.19 -5.98 3.72
N LEU A 357 -18.98 -7.26 3.45
CA LEU A 357 -19.19 -7.82 2.11
C LEU A 357 -20.68 -7.75 1.70
N ARG A 358 -21.61 -7.98 2.62
CA ARG A 358 -23.05 -7.83 2.35
C ARG A 358 -23.38 -6.39 1.97
N ILE A 359 -22.90 -5.41 2.75
CA ILE A 359 -23.08 -3.98 2.43
C ILE A 359 -22.48 -3.66 1.06
N ALA A 360 -21.29 -4.17 0.77
CA ALA A 360 -20.65 -3.97 -0.53
C ALA A 360 -21.47 -4.56 -1.68
N TRP A 361 -22.01 -5.78 -1.54
CA TRP A 361 -22.88 -6.40 -2.56
C TRP A 361 -24.13 -5.59 -2.86
N GLU A 362 -24.76 -5.01 -1.84
CA GLU A 362 -25.96 -4.17 -1.96
C GLU A 362 -25.67 -2.84 -2.67
N ASN A 363 -24.43 -2.33 -2.62
CA ASN A 363 -24.03 -1.02 -3.12
C ASN A 363 -23.02 -1.05 -4.29
N ALA A 364 -22.63 -2.23 -4.74
CA ALA A 364 -21.76 -2.40 -5.89
C ALA A 364 -22.52 -2.24 -7.22
N SER A 365 -21.86 -1.64 -8.21
CA SER A 365 -22.35 -1.68 -9.59
C SER A 365 -22.29 -3.11 -10.15
N GLU A 366 -23.00 -3.37 -11.25
CA GLU A 366 -22.98 -4.69 -11.90
C GLU A 366 -21.57 -5.12 -12.36
N GLU A 367 -20.73 -4.16 -12.71
CA GLU A 367 -19.33 -4.39 -13.04
C GLU A 367 -18.53 -4.79 -11.80
N GLU A 368 -18.65 -4.04 -10.70
CA GLU A 368 -17.95 -4.31 -9.43
C GLU A 368 -18.35 -5.67 -8.85
N LYS A 369 -19.61 -6.08 -8.98
CA LYS A 369 -20.09 -7.39 -8.53
C LYS A 369 -19.35 -8.57 -9.18
N GLN A 370 -18.77 -8.38 -10.36
CA GLN A 370 -17.98 -9.44 -11.02
C GLN A 370 -16.70 -9.78 -10.26
N PHE A 371 -16.18 -8.84 -9.48
CA PHE A 371 -14.94 -8.99 -8.70
C PHE A 371 -15.19 -9.41 -7.25
N LEU A 372 -16.33 -9.11 -6.65
CA LEU A 372 -16.64 -9.44 -5.26
C LEU A 372 -16.54 -10.93 -4.89
N PRO A 373 -16.77 -11.91 -5.80
CA PRO A 373 -16.55 -13.32 -5.48
C PRO A 373 -15.11 -13.65 -5.04
N ILE A 374 -14.10 -12.86 -5.47
CA ILE A 374 -12.71 -13.02 -5.03
C ILE A 374 -12.60 -12.70 -3.54
N VAL A 375 -13.15 -11.56 -3.11
CA VAL A 375 -13.19 -11.16 -1.71
C VAL A 375 -14.01 -12.15 -0.87
N GLN A 376 -15.13 -12.63 -1.38
CA GLN A 376 -15.94 -13.66 -0.73
C GLN A 376 -15.11 -14.93 -0.46
N LYS A 377 -14.39 -15.43 -1.46
CA LYS A 377 -13.51 -16.61 -1.27
C LYS A 377 -12.41 -16.36 -0.24
N ARG A 378 -11.83 -15.14 -0.20
CA ARG A 378 -10.85 -14.77 0.85
C ARG A 378 -11.47 -14.82 2.23
N ILE A 379 -12.68 -14.31 2.42
CA ILE A 379 -13.38 -14.37 3.70
C ILE A 379 -13.75 -15.82 4.11
N GLU A 380 -14.13 -16.64 3.15
CA GLU A 380 -14.52 -18.04 3.41
C GLU A 380 -13.33 -18.96 3.70
N ARG A 381 -12.28 -18.87 2.87
CA ARG A 381 -11.16 -19.83 2.87
C ARG A 381 -9.91 -19.35 3.58
N GLY A 382 -9.79 -18.05 3.84
CA GLY A 382 -8.61 -17.40 4.38
C GLY A 382 -8.02 -16.39 3.41
N SER A 383 -7.25 -15.42 3.94
CA SER A 383 -6.43 -14.48 3.16
C SER A 383 -5.39 -15.23 2.33
N LEU A 384 -4.74 -14.53 1.40
CA LEU A 384 -3.63 -15.13 0.65
C LEU A 384 -2.50 -15.59 1.60
N SER A 385 -2.29 -14.86 2.69
CA SER A 385 -1.34 -15.24 3.74
C SER A 385 -1.67 -16.61 4.36
N ASP A 386 -2.95 -16.91 4.64
CA ASP A 386 -3.39 -18.19 5.17
C ASP A 386 -3.16 -19.33 4.16
N VAL A 387 -3.48 -19.07 2.88
CA VAL A 387 -3.27 -20.01 1.76
C VAL A 387 -1.79 -20.33 1.60
N ILE A 388 -0.93 -19.30 1.55
CA ILE A 388 0.53 -19.45 1.44
C ILE A 388 1.06 -20.30 2.61
N ARG A 389 0.68 -19.96 3.84
CA ARG A 389 1.10 -20.65 5.05
C ARG A 389 0.75 -22.14 5.00
N ALA A 390 -0.50 -22.47 4.67
CA ALA A 390 -0.98 -23.84 4.56
C ALA A 390 -0.24 -24.62 3.45
N ARG A 391 -0.01 -24.01 2.28
CA ARG A 391 0.71 -24.63 1.15
C ARG A 391 2.16 -24.92 1.49
N ILE A 392 2.86 -23.97 2.13
CA ILE A 392 4.26 -24.17 2.54
C ILE A 392 4.36 -25.26 3.60
N GLN A 393 3.50 -25.26 4.62
CA GLN A 393 3.51 -26.29 5.66
C GLN A 393 3.29 -27.69 5.09
N ASN A 394 2.34 -27.83 4.16
CA ASN A 394 2.09 -29.12 3.49
C ASN A 394 3.31 -29.55 2.64
N ARG A 395 3.89 -28.62 1.86
CA ARG A 395 5.03 -28.90 0.99
C ARG A 395 6.29 -29.26 1.80
N ALA A 396 6.55 -28.55 2.90
CA ALA A 396 7.70 -28.75 3.77
C ALA A 396 7.71 -30.11 4.50
N GLN A 397 6.61 -30.87 4.48
CA GLN A 397 6.60 -32.27 4.93
C GLN A 397 7.37 -33.22 3.98
N ARG A 398 7.64 -32.78 2.73
CA ARG A 398 8.22 -33.61 1.67
C ARG A 398 9.51 -33.04 1.10
N THR A 399 9.91 -31.83 1.45
CA THR A 399 11.09 -31.14 0.93
C THR A 399 11.67 -30.18 1.97
N VAL A 400 12.86 -29.65 1.70
CA VAL A 400 13.47 -28.62 2.54
C VAL A 400 12.59 -27.36 2.57
N PHE A 401 12.45 -26.71 3.72
CA PHE A 401 11.55 -25.56 3.91
C PHE A 401 11.79 -24.44 2.87
N ARG A 402 13.05 -24.12 2.59
CA ARG A 402 13.41 -23.12 1.57
C ARG A 402 12.87 -23.48 0.18
N GLU A 403 12.95 -24.73 -0.21
CA GLU A 403 12.44 -25.24 -1.50
C GLU A 403 10.91 -25.16 -1.52
N ALA A 404 10.26 -25.47 -0.41
CA ALA A 404 8.81 -25.33 -0.28
C ALA A 404 8.36 -23.85 -0.45
N VAL A 405 9.13 -22.89 0.09
CA VAL A 405 8.89 -21.46 -0.12
C VAL A 405 9.03 -21.11 -1.59
N ILE A 406 10.14 -21.50 -2.24
CA ILE A 406 10.38 -21.21 -3.66
C ILE A 406 9.25 -21.82 -4.53
N ASP A 407 8.88 -23.08 -4.33
CA ASP A 407 7.83 -23.77 -5.09
C ASP A 407 6.47 -23.07 -4.98
N VAL A 408 6.13 -22.59 -3.78
CA VAL A 408 4.85 -21.87 -3.56
C VAL A 408 4.90 -20.46 -4.18
N TYR A 409 5.97 -19.71 -3.95
CA TYR A 409 6.05 -18.32 -4.40
C TYR A 409 6.30 -18.16 -5.90
N SER A 410 6.95 -19.13 -6.57
CA SER A 410 7.07 -19.14 -8.04
C SER A 410 5.71 -19.17 -8.75
N LYS A 411 4.67 -19.69 -8.10
CA LYS A 411 3.30 -19.66 -8.64
C LYS A 411 2.71 -18.27 -8.69
N PHE A 412 3.16 -17.37 -7.79
CA PHE A 412 2.68 -15.99 -7.78
C PHE A 412 3.29 -15.13 -8.89
N VAL A 413 4.54 -15.42 -9.29
CA VAL A 413 5.09 -14.84 -10.52
C VAL A 413 4.18 -15.18 -11.71
N LYS A 414 3.75 -16.45 -11.79
CA LYS A 414 2.80 -16.88 -12.83
C LYS A 414 1.42 -16.27 -12.67
N SER A 415 0.85 -16.24 -11.44
CA SER A 415 -0.45 -15.63 -11.18
C SER A 415 -0.49 -14.15 -11.61
N LEU A 416 0.61 -13.42 -11.43
CA LEU A 416 0.72 -12.03 -11.83
C LEU A 416 0.68 -11.88 -13.37
N ILE A 417 1.35 -12.76 -14.11
CA ILE A 417 1.34 -12.78 -15.58
C ILE A 417 0.00 -13.25 -16.14
N ASP A 418 -0.57 -14.32 -15.57
CA ASP A 418 -1.86 -14.88 -16.02
C ASP A 418 -3.06 -14.02 -15.55
N ASN A 419 -2.85 -13.08 -14.61
CA ASN A 419 -3.86 -12.28 -13.93
C ASN A 419 -4.94 -13.13 -13.25
N GLU A 420 -4.56 -14.26 -12.69
CA GLU A 420 -5.48 -15.21 -12.08
C GLU A 420 -5.28 -15.29 -10.55
N PRO A 421 -6.36 -15.02 -9.75
CA PRO A 421 -6.32 -15.10 -8.30
C PRO A 421 -5.98 -16.50 -7.79
N TYR A 422 -5.14 -16.58 -6.78
CA TYR A 422 -4.72 -17.82 -6.14
C TYR A 422 -5.49 -18.09 -4.85
N PHE A 423 -6.01 -19.34 -4.71
CA PHE A 423 -6.83 -19.76 -3.57
C PHE A 423 -6.36 -21.08 -2.95
#